data_97ebb36425558cf58a06bc561f9a44e8
#
_entry.id   97ebb36425558cf58a06bc561f9a44e8
#
_cell.length_a   1.000
_cell.length_b   1.000
_cell.length_c   1.000
_cell.angle_alpha   90.00
_cell.angle_beta   90.00
_cell.angle_gamma   90.00
#
_symmetry.space_group_name_H-M   'P 1'
#
loop_
_entity.id
_entity.type
_entity.pdbx_description
1 polymer ?
#
loop_
_entity_poly.entity_id
_entity_poly.type
_entity_poly.pdbx_seq_one_letter_code
_entity_poly.pdbx_strand_id
1 'polypeptide(L)'
;MNFKKKRWHCLPGQPITELDKQVMYWENKGKLVPTRDMIKTPEQIAGIRIAGKVNTGCLDAVAAIIRPGISTQDIDDVCMQYCKDNNAVPACLNYEGFPKSVCTSINEVVCHGIPKKEDILREGDIVNVDMTLSVNNYFGDASRMFIVGGKTTPEKEQLVRVAKECLEIGAEAAKPYCFVGDIGHAIQKHAEKYHYGVVRDLCGHGVGLAMHEEPEVLHYGHQGTGMLLVPGMVFTIEPMINM
;
A
#
# COMPACT_ATOMS: atom_id res chain seq x y z
N MET A 1 -23.37 -10.16 11.31
CA MET A 1 -23.97 -8.83 11.31
C MET A 1 -24.50 -8.51 9.92
N ASN A 2 -25.80 -8.20 9.80
CA ASN A 2 -26.39 -7.81 8.51
C ASN A 2 -26.02 -6.36 8.23
N PHE A 3 -24.90 -6.12 7.58
CA PHE A 3 -24.63 -4.82 7.01
C PHE A 3 -25.66 -4.58 5.89
N LYS A 4 -26.66 -3.73 6.15
CA LYS A 4 -27.48 -3.16 5.08
C LYS A 4 -26.48 -2.45 4.15
N LYS A 5 -26.19 -3.08 2.99
CA LYS A 5 -25.34 -2.48 1.93
C LYS A 5 -25.92 -1.11 1.62
N LYS A 6 -25.18 -0.04 1.90
CA LYS A 6 -25.53 1.29 1.44
C LYS A 6 -25.58 1.22 -0.08
N ARG A 7 -26.72 1.51 -0.67
CA ARG A 7 -26.85 1.60 -2.14
C ARG A 7 -26.19 2.88 -2.64
N TRP A 8 -25.70 2.82 -3.86
CA TRP A 8 -25.26 4.03 -4.54
C TRP A 8 -26.44 4.99 -4.75
N HIS A 9 -26.26 6.24 -4.36
CA HIS A 9 -27.27 7.28 -4.54
C HIS A 9 -26.69 8.42 -5.38
N CYS A 10 -27.42 8.81 -6.42
CA CYS A 10 -27.11 10.05 -7.15
C CYS A 10 -27.28 11.26 -6.25
N LEU A 11 -26.45 12.29 -6.46
CA LEU A 11 -26.53 13.50 -5.66
C LEU A 11 -27.83 14.26 -6.00
N PRO A 12 -28.66 14.62 -4.99
CA PRO A 12 -29.92 15.31 -5.24
C PRO A 12 -29.69 16.62 -6.01
N GLY A 13 -30.49 16.84 -7.05
CA GLY A 13 -30.45 18.07 -7.85
C GLY A 13 -29.25 18.18 -8.81
N GLN A 14 -28.41 17.17 -8.91
CA GLN A 14 -27.30 17.13 -9.87
C GLN A 14 -27.60 16.19 -11.04
N PRO A 15 -27.06 16.47 -12.25
CA PRO A 15 -27.18 15.57 -13.38
C PRO A 15 -26.52 14.22 -13.07
N ILE A 16 -27.10 13.13 -13.58
CA ILE A 16 -26.50 11.80 -13.53
C ILE A 16 -25.22 11.78 -14.37
N THR A 17 -24.08 11.53 -13.73
CA THR A 17 -22.78 11.47 -14.37
C THR A 17 -22.53 10.10 -15.01
N GLU A 18 -21.48 10.00 -15.82
CA GLU A 18 -21.06 8.67 -16.37
C GLU A 18 -20.65 7.72 -15.26
N LEU A 19 -20.00 8.22 -14.21
CA LEU A 19 -19.69 7.46 -13.00
C LEU A 19 -20.95 6.86 -12.38
N ASP A 20 -21.99 7.66 -12.20
CA ASP A 20 -23.26 7.18 -11.63
C ASP A 20 -23.87 6.06 -12.47
N LYS A 21 -23.87 6.21 -13.80
CA LYS A 21 -24.41 5.19 -14.71
C LYS A 21 -23.64 3.87 -14.58
N GLN A 22 -22.32 3.92 -14.57
CA GLN A 22 -21.47 2.72 -14.45
C GLN A 22 -21.66 2.04 -13.09
N VAL A 23 -21.66 2.78 -11.99
CA VAL A 23 -21.87 2.20 -10.66
C VAL A 23 -23.25 1.58 -10.53
N MET A 24 -24.31 2.28 -10.97
CA MET A 24 -25.69 1.76 -10.97
C MET A 24 -25.84 0.50 -11.86
N TYR A 25 -25.17 0.47 -13.02
CA TYR A 25 -25.19 -0.71 -13.89
C TYR A 25 -24.62 -1.94 -13.17
N TRP A 26 -23.46 -1.81 -12.52
CA TRP A 26 -22.84 -2.91 -11.82
C TRP A 26 -23.57 -3.29 -10.54
N GLU A 27 -24.13 -2.33 -9.80
CA GLU A 27 -24.98 -2.58 -8.65
C GLU A 27 -26.23 -3.40 -9.04
N ASN A 28 -26.88 -3.04 -10.15
CA ASN A 28 -28.02 -3.79 -10.70
C ASN A 28 -27.65 -5.21 -11.17
N LYS A 29 -26.38 -5.45 -11.49
CA LYS A 29 -25.83 -6.80 -11.76
C LYS A 29 -25.47 -7.57 -10.49
N GLY A 30 -25.75 -7.02 -9.31
CA GLY A 30 -25.45 -7.64 -8.02
C GLY A 30 -23.97 -7.58 -7.62
N LYS A 31 -23.17 -6.75 -8.26
CA LYS A 31 -21.75 -6.56 -7.89
C LYS A 31 -21.62 -5.64 -6.69
N LEU A 32 -20.54 -5.82 -5.93
CA LEU A 32 -20.16 -4.91 -4.86
C LEU A 32 -19.64 -3.61 -5.49
N VAL A 33 -20.24 -2.49 -5.13
CA VAL A 33 -19.87 -1.16 -5.62
C VAL A 33 -19.40 -0.27 -4.47
N PRO A 34 -18.51 0.73 -4.73
CA PRO A 34 -18.07 1.66 -3.69
C PRO A 34 -19.22 2.53 -3.20
N THR A 35 -19.03 3.14 -2.04
CA THR A 35 -19.85 4.24 -1.54
C THR A 35 -19.23 5.59 -1.94
N ARG A 36 -20.01 6.68 -1.85
CA ARG A 36 -19.55 8.01 -2.28
C ARG A 36 -18.36 8.54 -1.47
N ASP A 37 -18.27 8.22 -0.21
CA ASP A 37 -17.18 8.60 0.69
C ASP A 37 -15.83 8.00 0.30
N MET A 38 -15.82 6.91 -0.48
CA MET A 38 -14.58 6.35 -1.05
C MET A 38 -14.04 7.16 -2.24
N ILE A 39 -14.84 8.07 -2.81
CA ILE A 39 -14.46 8.88 -3.97
C ILE A 39 -13.86 10.20 -3.47
N LYS A 40 -12.58 10.39 -3.68
CA LYS A 40 -11.86 11.60 -3.27
C LYS A 40 -12.15 12.75 -4.23
N THR A 41 -12.27 13.96 -3.68
CA THR A 41 -12.35 15.18 -4.49
C THR A 41 -11.00 15.52 -5.15
N PRO A 42 -10.98 16.37 -6.18
CA PRO A 42 -9.71 16.83 -6.77
C PRO A 42 -8.76 17.46 -5.76
N GLU A 43 -9.28 18.22 -4.79
CA GLU A 43 -8.52 18.87 -3.71
C GLU A 43 -7.91 17.82 -2.77
N GLN A 44 -8.68 16.80 -2.40
CA GLN A 44 -8.20 15.68 -1.58
C GLN A 44 -7.11 14.90 -2.30
N ILE A 45 -7.30 14.59 -3.59
CA ILE A 45 -6.28 13.93 -4.41
C ILE A 45 -5.01 14.75 -4.50
N ALA A 46 -5.13 16.08 -4.65
CA ALA A 46 -3.96 16.97 -4.66
C ALA A 46 -3.21 16.93 -3.32
N GLY A 47 -3.92 16.96 -2.19
CA GLY A 47 -3.33 16.81 -0.85
C GLY A 47 -2.63 15.47 -0.65
N ILE A 48 -3.28 14.37 -1.05
CA ILE A 48 -2.72 13.01 -0.98
C ILE A 48 -1.45 12.89 -1.85
N ARG A 49 -1.44 13.50 -3.04
CA ARG A 49 -0.23 13.54 -3.89
C ARG A 49 0.95 14.27 -3.24
N ILE A 50 0.68 15.33 -2.49
CA ILE A 50 1.73 16.04 -1.72
C ILE A 50 2.27 15.11 -0.63
N ALA A 51 1.40 14.47 0.16
CA ALA A 51 1.81 13.53 1.18
C ALA A 51 2.61 12.35 0.60
N GLY A 52 2.15 11.75 -0.51
CA GLY A 52 2.86 10.69 -1.21
C GLY A 52 4.24 11.11 -1.72
N LYS A 53 4.39 12.36 -2.15
CA LYS A 53 5.69 12.90 -2.57
C LYS A 53 6.66 13.07 -1.41
N VAL A 54 6.17 13.55 -0.26
CA VAL A 54 6.96 13.65 0.96
C VAL A 54 7.33 12.25 1.46
N ASN A 55 6.41 11.29 1.41
CA ASN A 55 6.66 9.91 1.77
C ASN A 55 7.77 9.27 0.91
N THR A 56 7.69 9.40 -0.41
CA THR A 56 8.73 8.90 -1.33
C THR A 56 10.09 9.54 -1.04
N GLY A 57 10.13 10.85 -0.72
CA GLY A 57 11.36 11.53 -0.32
C GLY A 57 11.94 11.00 1.01
N CYS A 58 11.09 10.55 1.95
CA CYS A 58 11.54 9.88 3.16
C CYS A 58 12.25 8.55 2.82
N LEU A 59 11.67 7.76 1.94
CA LEU A 59 12.29 6.51 1.47
C LEU A 59 13.59 6.76 0.68
N ASP A 60 13.73 7.90 -0.01
CA ASP A 60 14.99 8.32 -0.65
C ASP A 60 16.05 8.69 0.39
N ALA A 61 15.67 9.36 1.48
CA ALA A 61 16.57 9.63 2.60
C ALA A 61 17.05 8.34 3.28
N VAL A 62 16.17 7.36 3.46
CA VAL A 62 16.54 6.02 3.93
C VAL A 62 17.49 5.33 2.96
N ALA A 63 17.22 5.40 1.65
CA ALA A 63 18.11 4.82 0.63
C ALA A 63 19.55 5.36 0.71
N ALA A 64 19.73 6.61 1.10
CA ALA A 64 21.03 7.24 1.22
C ALA A 64 21.87 6.70 2.39
N ILE A 65 21.25 6.10 3.39
CA ILE A 65 21.96 5.60 4.59
C ILE A 65 22.06 4.08 4.65
N ILE A 66 21.22 3.33 3.92
CA ILE A 66 21.18 1.86 3.99
C ILE A 66 22.54 1.27 3.55
N ARG A 67 23.17 0.58 4.50
CA ARG A 67 24.45 -0.15 4.31
C ARG A 67 24.64 -1.16 5.41
N PRO A 68 25.55 -2.13 5.27
CA PRO A 68 25.94 -3.02 6.36
C PRO A 68 26.41 -2.24 7.59
N GLY A 69 26.04 -2.68 8.78
CA GLY A 69 26.46 -2.13 10.06
C GLY A 69 25.57 -1.05 10.67
N ILE A 70 24.55 -0.54 9.96
CA ILE A 70 23.52 0.31 10.59
C ILE A 70 22.46 -0.55 11.25
N SER A 71 21.80 0.00 12.25
CA SER A 71 20.64 -0.63 12.89
C SER A 71 19.33 -0.22 12.21
N THR A 72 18.26 -0.98 12.43
CA THR A 72 16.93 -0.54 12.02
C THR A 72 16.45 0.68 12.82
N GLN A 73 17.01 0.92 14.02
CA GLN A 73 16.78 2.15 14.76
C GLN A 73 17.33 3.39 14.03
N ASP A 74 18.50 3.27 13.35
CA ASP A 74 19.04 4.39 12.56
C ASP A 74 18.09 4.76 11.40
N ILE A 75 17.35 3.78 10.85
CA ILE A 75 16.32 4.02 9.84
C ILE A 75 15.15 4.80 10.45
N ASP A 76 14.66 4.38 11.61
CA ASP A 76 13.59 5.07 12.34
C ASP A 76 13.97 6.52 12.67
N ASP A 77 15.21 6.74 13.13
CA ASP A 77 15.74 8.07 13.47
C ASP A 77 15.76 9.00 12.24
N VAL A 78 16.16 8.48 11.07
CA VAL A 78 16.12 9.21 9.80
C VAL A 78 14.69 9.55 9.38
N CYS A 79 13.75 8.58 9.47
CA CYS A 79 12.34 8.82 9.15
C CYS A 79 11.71 9.88 10.06
N MET A 80 12.00 9.83 11.36
CA MET A 80 11.53 10.82 12.34
C MET A 80 12.07 12.21 12.01
N GLN A 81 13.39 12.33 11.73
CA GLN A 81 14.01 13.60 11.39
C GLN A 81 13.46 14.15 10.07
N TYR A 82 13.31 13.28 9.06
CA TYR A 82 12.75 13.69 7.76
C TYR A 82 11.31 14.22 7.89
N CYS A 83 10.47 13.55 8.68
CA CYS A 83 9.12 14.02 8.95
C CYS A 83 9.13 15.41 9.60
N LYS A 84 9.98 15.63 10.59
CA LYS A 84 10.13 16.92 11.27
C LYS A 84 10.54 18.04 10.30
N ASP A 85 11.52 17.77 9.44
CA ASP A 85 12.05 18.75 8.50
C ASP A 85 11.05 19.11 7.38
N ASN A 86 10.09 18.24 7.10
CA ASN A 86 9.06 18.41 6.08
C ASN A 86 7.66 18.74 6.63
N ASN A 87 7.55 19.07 7.93
CA ASN A 87 6.27 19.31 8.61
C ASN A 87 5.27 18.17 8.40
N ALA A 88 5.75 16.94 8.36
CA ALA A 88 4.97 15.73 8.25
C ALA A 88 4.86 15.04 9.62
N VAL A 89 3.82 14.22 9.78
CA VAL A 89 3.60 13.41 10.99
C VAL A 89 3.74 11.94 10.60
N PRO A 90 4.64 11.16 11.25
CA PRO A 90 4.71 9.72 11.02
C PRO A 90 3.44 9.04 11.54
N ALA A 91 2.69 8.39 10.64
CA ALA A 91 1.37 7.87 10.97
C ALA A 91 1.41 6.56 11.75
N CYS A 92 2.48 5.76 11.60
CA CYS A 92 2.65 4.51 12.33
C CYS A 92 2.88 4.73 13.84
N LEU A 93 3.49 5.86 14.22
CA LEU A 93 3.87 6.12 15.61
C LEU A 93 2.64 6.20 16.52
N ASN A 94 2.57 5.29 17.49
CA ASN A 94 1.45 5.10 18.44
C ASN A 94 0.13 4.61 17.77
N TYR A 95 0.14 4.27 16.48
CA TYR A 95 -1.01 3.66 15.85
C TYR A 95 -1.20 2.24 16.39
N GLU A 96 -2.34 1.98 17.01
CA GLU A 96 -2.65 0.70 17.69
C GLU A 96 -1.53 0.19 18.64
N GLY A 97 -0.76 1.12 19.19
CA GLY A 97 0.34 0.81 20.12
C GLY A 97 1.69 0.53 19.45
N PHE A 98 1.81 0.71 18.13
CA PHE A 98 3.09 0.56 17.43
C PHE A 98 4.08 1.66 17.88
N PRO A 99 5.29 1.30 18.37
CA PRO A 99 6.14 2.23 19.12
C PRO A 99 7.10 3.07 18.24
N LYS A 100 7.05 2.94 16.91
CA LYS A 100 8.03 3.50 15.97
C LYS A 100 7.37 4.28 14.84
N SER A 101 8.15 5.06 14.09
CA SER A 101 7.66 5.87 12.99
C SER A 101 7.51 5.11 11.67
N VAL A 102 8.19 3.98 11.55
CA VAL A 102 8.34 3.21 10.32
C VAL A 102 8.41 1.72 10.65
N CYS A 103 7.95 0.85 9.75
CA CYS A 103 8.19 -0.58 9.86
C CYS A 103 9.47 -0.99 9.12
N THR A 104 10.27 -1.89 9.71
CA THR A 104 11.49 -2.42 9.10
C THR A 104 11.50 -3.94 9.19
N SER A 105 11.30 -4.61 8.06
CA SER A 105 11.11 -6.07 8.01
C SER A 105 12.29 -6.70 7.28
N ILE A 106 13.17 -7.39 8.04
CA ILE A 106 14.42 -7.99 7.55
C ILE A 106 14.17 -9.46 7.24
N ASN A 107 14.60 -9.92 6.06
CA ASN A 107 14.62 -11.31 5.61
C ASN A 107 13.27 -12.04 5.83
N GLU A 108 13.18 -12.91 6.84
CA GLU A 108 11.99 -13.72 7.17
C GLU A 108 10.84 -12.93 7.84
N VAL A 109 11.06 -11.70 8.25
CA VAL A 109 10.01 -10.85 8.81
C VAL A 109 9.15 -10.35 7.65
N VAL A 110 7.90 -10.82 7.58
CA VAL A 110 7.00 -10.57 6.45
C VAL A 110 6.63 -9.09 6.36
N CYS A 111 6.19 -8.48 7.49
CA CYS A 111 5.83 -7.07 7.58
C CYS A 111 5.82 -6.61 9.05
N HIS A 112 5.57 -5.32 9.28
CA HIS A 112 5.40 -4.69 10.60
C HIS A 112 6.58 -4.92 11.57
N GLY A 113 7.79 -5.16 11.06
CA GLY A 113 8.99 -5.26 11.87
C GLY A 113 9.24 -3.96 12.66
N ILE A 114 9.49 -4.08 13.97
CA ILE A 114 9.70 -2.93 14.85
C ILE A 114 11.19 -2.57 14.87
N PRO A 115 11.57 -1.35 14.48
CA PRO A 115 12.95 -0.87 14.55
C PRO A 115 13.59 -1.03 15.92
N LYS A 116 14.82 -1.58 15.98
CA LYS A 116 15.60 -1.82 17.20
C LYS A 116 17.08 -1.53 16.98
N LYS A 117 17.79 -1.17 18.05
CA LYS A 117 19.24 -0.97 18.02
C LYS A 117 20.03 -2.24 17.79
N GLU A 118 19.46 -3.36 18.22
CA GLU A 118 20.06 -4.70 18.14
C GLU A 118 19.95 -5.31 16.74
N ASP A 119 19.01 -4.85 15.93
CA ASP A 119 18.76 -5.35 14.58
C ASP A 119 19.72 -4.65 13.60
N ILE A 120 20.95 -5.16 13.52
CA ILE A 120 22.01 -4.64 12.67
C ILE A 120 21.95 -5.25 11.28
N LEU A 121 21.83 -4.41 10.25
CA LEU A 121 21.81 -4.85 8.85
C LEU A 121 23.17 -5.44 8.44
N ARG A 122 23.15 -6.54 7.72
CA ARG A 122 24.32 -7.25 7.22
C ARG A 122 24.36 -7.25 5.70
N GLU A 123 25.54 -7.43 5.14
CA GLU A 123 25.70 -7.65 3.70
C GLU A 123 24.78 -8.79 3.23
N GLY A 124 23.99 -8.55 2.18
CA GLY A 124 23.08 -9.54 1.61
C GLY A 124 21.74 -9.69 2.31
N ASP A 125 21.46 -8.95 3.38
CA ASP A 125 20.09 -8.86 3.90
C ASP A 125 19.18 -8.16 2.89
N ILE A 126 17.94 -8.61 2.84
CA ILE A 126 16.85 -7.85 2.21
C ILE A 126 16.02 -7.21 3.33
N VAL A 127 15.67 -5.94 3.18
CA VAL A 127 14.84 -5.23 4.17
C VAL A 127 13.75 -4.45 3.47
N ASN A 128 12.51 -4.67 3.89
CA ASN A 128 11.40 -3.78 3.54
C ASN A 128 11.36 -2.64 4.55
N VAL A 129 11.32 -1.41 4.05
CA VAL A 129 11.08 -0.20 4.84
C VAL A 129 9.74 0.35 4.41
N ASP A 130 8.79 0.36 5.32
CA ASP A 130 7.40 0.70 5.07
C ASP A 130 7.02 1.91 5.92
N MET A 131 6.70 3.00 5.22
CA MET A 131 6.49 4.31 5.82
C MET A 131 5.14 4.87 5.43
N THR A 132 4.32 5.15 6.44
CA THR A 132 3.13 5.97 6.28
C THR A 132 3.31 7.28 7.03
N LEU A 133 3.05 8.39 6.37
CA LEU A 133 3.07 9.72 6.99
C LEU A 133 1.89 10.57 6.54
N SER A 134 1.60 11.63 7.27
CA SER A 134 0.61 12.62 6.86
C SER A 134 1.18 14.02 6.76
N VAL A 135 0.66 14.77 5.79
CA VAL A 135 0.93 16.20 5.57
C VAL A 135 -0.41 16.91 5.45
N ASN A 136 -0.67 17.90 6.30
CA ASN A 136 -1.94 18.64 6.33
C ASN A 136 -3.16 17.68 6.43
N ASN A 137 -3.07 16.62 7.22
CA ASN A 137 -4.08 15.58 7.40
C ASN A 137 -4.39 14.73 6.16
N TYR A 138 -3.54 14.76 5.13
CA TYR A 138 -3.58 13.81 4.02
C TYR A 138 -2.47 12.77 4.20
N PHE A 139 -2.79 11.50 3.95
CA PHE A 139 -1.87 10.40 4.16
C PHE A 139 -1.19 9.99 2.85
N GLY A 140 0.10 9.70 2.96
CA GLY A 140 0.89 9.04 1.93
C GLY A 140 1.50 7.78 2.52
N ASP A 141 1.38 6.69 1.81
CA ASP A 141 1.77 5.35 2.22
C ASP A 141 2.57 4.69 1.10
N ALA A 142 3.77 4.24 1.40
CA ALA A 142 4.63 3.52 0.48
C ALA A 142 5.72 2.74 1.20
N SER A 143 6.11 1.62 0.63
CA SER A 143 7.24 0.85 1.08
C SER A 143 8.29 0.66 -0.01
N ARG A 144 9.52 0.31 0.39
CA ARG A 144 10.60 -0.01 -0.52
C ARG A 144 11.44 -1.16 0.02
N MET A 145 11.74 -2.12 -0.88
CA MET A 145 12.72 -3.16 -0.61
C MET A 145 14.13 -2.67 -0.91
N PHE A 146 15.07 -3.02 -0.03
CA PHE A 146 16.49 -2.76 -0.19
C PHE A 146 17.28 -4.06 -0.07
N ILE A 147 18.32 -4.19 -0.90
CA ILE A 147 19.35 -5.22 -0.78
C ILE A 147 20.56 -4.56 -0.14
N VAL A 148 20.87 -4.92 1.09
CA VAL A 148 21.93 -4.30 1.88
C VAL A 148 23.29 -4.64 1.30
N GLY A 149 24.12 -3.64 1.00
CA GLY A 149 25.40 -3.81 0.32
C GLY A 149 25.30 -4.05 -1.20
N GLY A 150 24.07 -4.09 -1.74
CA GLY A 150 23.81 -4.19 -3.18
C GLY A 150 23.97 -5.60 -3.79
N LYS A 151 24.31 -6.61 -2.99
CA LYS A 151 24.42 -8.01 -3.42
C LYS A 151 23.79 -8.94 -2.40
N THR A 152 23.12 -9.99 -2.87
CA THR A 152 22.52 -11.02 -2.02
C THR A 152 22.54 -12.37 -2.73
N THR A 153 21.87 -13.38 -2.20
CA THR A 153 21.75 -14.68 -2.87
C THR A 153 20.81 -14.59 -4.07
N PRO A 154 20.98 -15.45 -5.10
CA PRO A 154 20.09 -15.48 -6.27
C PRO A 154 18.61 -15.65 -5.89
N GLU A 155 18.32 -16.42 -4.85
CA GLU A 155 16.96 -16.68 -4.37
C GLU A 155 16.32 -15.38 -3.81
N LYS A 156 17.07 -14.62 -2.99
CA LYS A 156 16.61 -13.33 -2.45
C LYS A 156 16.47 -12.28 -3.56
N GLU A 157 17.42 -12.21 -4.50
CA GLU A 157 17.29 -11.33 -5.68
C GLU A 157 16.03 -11.65 -6.48
N GLN A 158 15.76 -12.94 -6.72
CA GLN A 158 14.56 -13.38 -7.42
C GLN A 158 13.30 -12.99 -6.64
N LEU A 159 13.26 -13.21 -5.33
CA LEU A 159 12.10 -12.82 -4.50
C LEU A 159 11.81 -11.33 -4.58
N VAL A 160 12.82 -10.48 -4.38
CA VAL A 160 12.67 -9.00 -4.46
C VAL A 160 12.19 -8.57 -5.85
N ARG A 161 12.74 -9.15 -6.91
CA ARG A 161 12.34 -8.87 -8.28
C ARG A 161 10.89 -9.29 -8.54
N VAL A 162 10.51 -10.52 -8.15
CA VAL A 162 9.15 -11.04 -8.37
C VAL A 162 8.13 -10.27 -7.55
N ALA A 163 8.44 -9.88 -6.32
CA ALA A 163 7.55 -9.03 -5.51
C ALA A 163 7.31 -7.67 -6.18
N LYS A 164 8.35 -7.05 -6.76
CA LYS A 164 8.23 -5.82 -7.54
C LYS A 164 7.39 -6.02 -8.80
N GLU A 165 7.63 -7.10 -9.54
CA GLU A 165 6.83 -7.46 -10.73
C GLU A 165 5.35 -7.68 -10.35
N CYS A 166 5.06 -8.30 -9.21
CA CYS A 166 3.70 -8.45 -8.68
C CYS A 166 3.03 -7.10 -8.44
N LEU A 167 3.74 -6.14 -7.83
CA LEU A 167 3.23 -4.77 -7.64
C LEU A 167 2.91 -4.10 -8.98
N GLU A 168 3.83 -4.14 -9.94
CA GLU A 168 3.67 -3.52 -11.26
C GLU A 168 2.47 -4.11 -12.02
N ILE A 169 2.35 -5.45 -12.03
CA ILE A 169 1.23 -6.17 -12.66
C ILE A 169 -0.09 -5.86 -11.96
N GLY A 170 -0.10 -5.77 -10.62
CA GLY A 170 -1.27 -5.36 -9.86
C GLY A 170 -1.73 -3.95 -10.19
N ALA A 171 -0.78 -3.01 -10.30
CA ALA A 171 -1.05 -1.63 -10.69
C ALA A 171 -1.60 -1.53 -12.13
N GLU A 172 -1.07 -2.32 -13.06
CA GLU A 172 -1.57 -2.38 -14.44
C GLU A 172 -3.00 -2.97 -14.54
N ALA A 173 -3.36 -3.89 -13.63
CA ALA A 173 -4.70 -4.47 -13.56
C ALA A 173 -5.72 -3.49 -12.93
N ALA A 174 -5.27 -2.50 -12.17
CA ALA A 174 -6.11 -1.50 -11.51
C ALA A 174 -6.64 -0.44 -12.49
N LYS A 175 -7.60 -0.83 -13.30
CA LYS A 175 -8.21 0.07 -14.31
C LYS A 175 -9.60 0.54 -13.88
N PRO A 176 -10.06 1.71 -14.35
CA PRO A 176 -11.44 2.12 -14.14
C PRO A 176 -12.44 1.04 -14.57
N TYR A 177 -13.40 0.75 -13.69
CA TYR A 177 -14.48 -0.21 -13.88
C TYR A 177 -14.04 -1.69 -13.92
N CYS A 178 -12.79 -2.00 -13.54
CA CYS A 178 -12.37 -3.34 -13.13
C CYS A 178 -12.74 -3.59 -11.67
N PHE A 179 -12.43 -4.77 -11.14
CA PHE A 179 -12.70 -5.16 -9.75
C PHE A 179 -11.42 -5.34 -8.96
N VAL A 180 -11.49 -5.17 -7.64
CA VAL A 180 -10.33 -5.45 -6.75
C VAL A 180 -9.77 -6.85 -6.98
N GLY A 181 -10.63 -7.85 -7.21
CA GLY A 181 -10.20 -9.22 -7.48
C GLY A 181 -9.40 -9.40 -8.77
N ASP A 182 -9.47 -8.45 -9.72
CA ASP A 182 -8.64 -8.47 -10.92
C ASP A 182 -7.18 -8.19 -10.58
N ILE A 183 -6.93 -7.28 -9.62
CA ILE A 183 -5.60 -6.98 -9.06
C ILE A 183 -5.03 -8.24 -8.39
N GLY A 184 -5.78 -8.80 -7.43
CA GLY A 184 -5.34 -9.98 -6.68
C GLY A 184 -5.10 -11.20 -7.56
N HIS A 185 -5.97 -11.44 -8.54
CA HIS A 185 -5.79 -12.52 -9.51
C HIS A 185 -4.49 -12.36 -10.32
N ALA A 186 -4.21 -11.16 -10.81
CA ALA A 186 -3.02 -10.90 -11.62
C ALA A 186 -1.73 -11.12 -10.81
N ILE A 187 -1.69 -10.62 -9.57
CA ILE A 187 -0.58 -10.78 -8.62
C ILE A 187 -0.37 -12.26 -8.29
N GLN A 188 -1.42 -12.95 -7.82
CA GLN A 188 -1.35 -14.35 -7.44
C GLN A 188 -0.87 -15.22 -8.60
N LYS A 189 -1.43 -15.05 -9.78
CA LYS A 189 -1.04 -15.80 -10.98
C LYS A 189 0.44 -15.60 -11.33
N HIS A 190 0.99 -14.40 -11.07
CA HIS A 190 2.40 -14.12 -11.34
C HIS A 190 3.30 -14.78 -10.29
N ALA A 191 3.00 -14.62 -9.00
CA ALA A 191 3.78 -15.22 -7.92
C ALA A 191 3.84 -16.76 -8.03
N GLU A 192 2.71 -17.40 -8.31
CA GLU A 192 2.59 -18.85 -8.46
C GLU A 192 3.44 -19.44 -9.60
N LYS A 193 3.79 -18.66 -10.65
CA LYS A 193 4.73 -19.10 -11.71
C LYS A 193 6.14 -19.36 -11.18
N TYR A 194 6.49 -18.70 -10.08
CA TYR A 194 7.76 -18.86 -9.39
C TYR A 194 7.65 -19.78 -8.17
N HIS A 195 6.49 -20.44 -7.98
CA HIS A 195 6.18 -21.28 -6.81
C HIS A 195 6.19 -20.48 -5.50
N TYR A 196 5.93 -19.18 -5.55
CA TYR A 196 5.84 -18.33 -4.38
C TYR A 196 4.41 -18.22 -3.87
N GLY A 197 4.29 -18.07 -2.54
CA GLY A 197 3.02 -17.79 -1.86
C GLY A 197 2.70 -16.31 -1.82
N VAL A 198 1.41 -15.99 -1.79
CA VAL A 198 0.89 -14.64 -1.49
C VAL A 198 0.26 -14.68 -0.11
N VAL A 199 0.67 -13.78 0.79
CA VAL A 199 0.10 -13.65 2.15
C VAL A 199 -1.39 -13.34 2.05
N ARG A 200 -2.20 -14.00 2.91
CA ARG A 200 -3.66 -13.93 2.88
C ARG A 200 -4.29 -13.22 4.08
N ASP A 201 -3.53 -13.08 5.15
CA ASP A 201 -4.00 -12.49 6.41
C ASP A 201 -3.95 -10.96 6.43
N LEU A 202 -3.26 -10.39 5.44
CA LEU A 202 -3.08 -8.95 5.25
C LEU A 202 -3.37 -8.56 3.80
N CYS A 203 -3.69 -7.29 3.59
CA CYS A 203 -4.07 -6.77 2.27
C CYS A 203 -3.68 -5.28 2.16
N GLY A 204 -3.72 -4.76 0.95
CA GLY A 204 -3.75 -3.33 0.71
C GLY A 204 -5.10 -2.73 1.10
N HIS A 205 -5.19 -1.43 1.14
CA HIS A 205 -6.35 -0.72 1.67
C HIS A 205 -6.55 0.64 1.01
N GLY A 206 -7.74 1.20 1.14
CA GLY A 206 -7.97 2.61 0.84
C GLY A 206 -7.10 3.49 1.76
N VAL A 207 -6.64 4.62 1.25
CA VAL A 207 -5.77 5.55 1.98
C VAL A 207 -6.00 6.99 1.53
N GLY A 208 -5.68 7.93 2.39
CA GLY A 208 -5.61 9.34 2.00
C GLY A 208 -6.22 10.31 2.99
N LEU A 209 -7.41 10.08 3.51
CA LEU A 209 -8.02 10.89 4.58
C LEU A 209 -7.84 10.23 5.95
N ALA A 210 -7.58 8.93 5.95
CA ALA A 210 -7.10 8.16 7.08
C ALA A 210 -5.96 7.25 6.61
N MET A 211 -5.24 6.66 7.56
CA MET A 211 -4.18 5.68 7.26
C MET A 211 -4.78 4.44 6.60
N HIS A 212 -5.85 3.89 7.16
CA HIS A 212 -6.57 2.75 6.60
C HIS A 212 -8.02 3.14 6.31
N GLU A 213 -8.46 2.90 5.09
CA GLU A 213 -9.82 3.11 4.60
C GLU A 213 -10.28 1.92 3.77
N GLU A 214 -11.58 1.84 3.51
CA GLU A 214 -12.10 0.95 2.47
C GLU A 214 -11.66 1.41 1.05
N PRO A 215 -11.48 0.49 0.09
CA PRO A 215 -11.71 -0.96 0.21
C PRO A 215 -10.49 -1.72 0.71
N GLU A 216 -10.71 -2.95 1.22
CA GLU A 216 -9.62 -3.93 1.28
C GLU A 216 -9.20 -4.34 -0.14
N VAL A 217 -7.88 -4.38 -0.38
CA VAL A 217 -7.27 -4.73 -1.67
C VAL A 217 -6.48 -6.02 -1.52
N LEU A 218 -7.17 -7.16 -1.66
CA LEU A 218 -6.55 -8.47 -1.56
C LEU A 218 -5.58 -8.69 -2.73
N HIS A 219 -4.40 -9.26 -2.44
CA HIS A 219 -3.37 -9.58 -3.45
C HIS A 219 -3.54 -11.00 -4.02
N TYR A 220 -4.68 -11.62 -3.82
CA TYR A 220 -5.11 -12.91 -4.36
C TYR A 220 -6.60 -12.87 -4.68
N GLY A 221 -7.10 -13.83 -5.46
CA GLY A 221 -8.52 -13.91 -5.73
C GLY A 221 -8.86 -14.29 -7.18
N HIS A 222 -10.08 -13.94 -7.57
CA HIS A 222 -10.63 -14.28 -8.89
C HIS A 222 -11.04 -13.04 -9.68
N GLN A 223 -10.85 -13.09 -11.00
CA GLN A 223 -11.28 -12.02 -11.89
C GLN A 223 -12.77 -11.69 -11.75
N GLY A 224 -13.10 -10.40 -11.84
CA GLY A 224 -14.46 -9.90 -11.78
C GLY A 224 -15.13 -10.03 -10.40
N THR A 225 -14.34 -10.22 -9.32
CA THR A 225 -14.83 -10.30 -7.94
C THR A 225 -14.34 -9.12 -7.08
N GLY A 226 -14.94 -8.99 -5.89
CA GLY A 226 -14.62 -7.87 -5.00
C GLY A 226 -15.33 -6.58 -5.38
N MET A 227 -14.82 -5.46 -4.90
CA MET A 227 -15.40 -4.14 -5.13
C MET A 227 -15.06 -3.59 -6.53
N LEU A 228 -16.02 -2.94 -7.17
CA LEU A 228 -15.81 -2.19 -8.41
C LEU A 228 -14.87 -1.01 -8.16
N LEU A 229 -13.81 -0.90 -8.96
CA LEU A 229 -12.89 0.24 -8.95
C LEU A 229 -13.44 1.36 -9.83
N VAL A 230 -13.47 2.57 -9.30
CA VAL A 230 -13.95 3.73 -10.05
C VAL A 230 -12.99 4.91 -9.92
N PRO A 231 -13.00 5.84 -10.90
CA PRO A 231 -12.19 7.05 -10.82
C PRO A 231 -12.44 7.86 -9.52
N GLY A 232 -11.36 8.30 -8.88
CA GLY A 232 -11.39 9.03 -7.61
C GLY A 232 -11.14 8.18 -6.37
N MET A 233 -11.12 6.86 -6.49
CA MET A 233 -10.64 5.98 -5.41
C MET A 233 -9.12 6.08 -5.30
N VAL A 234 -8.62 6.04 -4.06
CA VAL A 234 -7.18 6.00 -3.73
C VAL A 234 -6.96 4.83 -2.77
N PHE A 235 -6.02 3.96 -3.09
CA PHE A 235 -5.73 2.76 -2.32
C PHE A 235 -4.30 2.28 -2.55
N THR A 236 -3.79 1.42 -1.65
CA THR A 236 -2.48 0.78 -1.76
C THR A 236 -2.55 -0.52 -2.55
N ILE A 237 -1.44 -0.90 -3.17
CA ILE A 237 -1.15 -2.23 -3.69
C ILE A 237 0.21 -2.61 -3.15
N GLU A 238 0.26 -3.58 -2.26
CA GLU A 238 1.42 -3.91 -1.42
C GLU A 238 1.58 -5.43 -1.24
N PRO A 239 1.82 -6.17 -2.33
CA PRO A 239 1.83 -7.62 -2.27
C PRO A 239 2.99 -8.15 -1.42
N MET A 240 2.65 -8.93 -0.40
CA MET A 240 3.61 -9.68 0.41
C MET A 240 3.79 -11.07 -0.20
N ILE A 241 4.99 -11.30 -0.74
CA ILE A 241 5.35 -12.52 -1.50
C ILE A 241 6.40 -13.32 -0.74
N ASN A 242 6.12 -14.60 -0.53
CA ASN A 242 6.98 -15.51 0.23
C ASN A 242 7.46 -16.67 -0.64
N MET A 243 8.70 -17.10 -0.37
CA MET A 243 9.26 -18.35 -0.93
C MET A 243 8.62 -19.58 -0.30
#